data_5fa5844018ae3969d04e9566083fa9a0
#
_entry.id   5fa5844018ae3969d04e9566083fa9a0
#
_cell.length_a   1.000
_cell.length_b   1.000
_cell.length_c   1.000
_cell.angle_alpha   90.00
_cell.angle_beta   90.00
_cell.angle_gamma   90.00
#
_symmetry.space_group_name_H-M   'P 1'
#
loop_
_entity.id
_entity.type
_entity.pdbx_description
1 polymer ?
#
loop_
_entity_poly.entity_id
_entity_poly.type
_entity_poly.pdbx_seq_one_letter_code
_entity_poly.pdbx_strand_id
1 'polypeptide(L)'
;MKKFIVLIYGIIAYLVFLISFLYAMAFVGNFLVPKTINSATESTGISAVIINLLLLSLFAIQHSIMARPAFKAWWIKIIGKPAERSTYILLSSLALLLLFWKWQPINTVVWEIDNSLFVWIIIGVAALGWLIVLLST
;
A
#
# COMPACT_ATOMS: atom_id res chain seq x y z
N MET A 1 -13.01 -8.28 28.94
CA MET A 1 -12.94 -6.98 28.26
C MET A 1 -11.70 -6.82 27.37
N LYS A 2 -10.48 -7.00 27.89
CA LYS A 2 -9.26 -6.82 27.09
C LYS A 2 -9.21 -7.67 25.80
N LYS A 3 -9.63 -8.95 25.84
CA LYS A 3 -9.66 -9.84 24.67
C LYS A 3 -10.64 -9.36 23.59
N PHE A 4 -11.79 -8.85 23.98
CA PHE A 4 -12.81 -8.34 23.08
C PHE A 4 -12.38 -7.06 22.37
N ILE A 5 -11.73 -6.14 23.10
CA ILE A 5 -11.16 -4.91 22.53
C ILE A 5 -10.09 -5.24 21.50
N VAL A 6 -9.19 -6.20 21.81
CA VAL A 6 -8.14 -6.64 20.86
C VAL A 6 -8.76 -7.28 19.62
N LEU A 7 -9.83 -8.04 19.77
CA LEU A 7 -10.54 -8.65 18.63
C LEU A 7 -11.15 -7.56 17.73
N ILE A 8 -11.87 -6.60 18.29
CA ILE A 8 -12.44 -5.48 17.51
C ILE A 8 -11.33 -4.69 16.81
N TYR A 9 -10.26 -4.38 17.53
CA TYR A 9 -9.09 -3.71 16.97
C TYR A 9 -8.50 -4.47 15.78
N GLY A 10 -8.35 -5.79 15.91
CA GLY A 10 -7.89 -6.67 14.83
C GLY A 10 -8.81 -6.63 13.61
N ILE A 11 -10.12 -6.68 13.82
CA ILE A 11 -11.12 -6.62 12.75
C ILE A 11 -11.02 -5.27 12.02
N ILE A 12 -10.96 -4.16 12.75
CA ILE A 12 -10.82 -2.81 12.16
C ILE A 12 -9.52 -2.71 11.35
N ALA A 13 -8.39 -3.16 11.91
CA ALA A 13 -7.11 -3.14 11.22
C ALA A 13 -7.16 -3.95 9.91
N TYR A 14 -7.80 -5.10 9.92
CA TYR A 14 -7.96 -5.94 8.73
C TYR A 14 -8.90 -5.33 7.68
N LEU A 15 -9.98 -4.66 8.10
CA LEU A 15 -10.87 -3.94 7.20
C LEU A 15 -10.15 -2.76 6.53
N VAL A 16 -9.36 -2.00 7.29
CA VAL A 16 -8.54 -0.91 6.73
C VAL A 16 -7.50 -1.46 5.76
N PHE A 17 -6.88 -2.59 6.08
CA PHE A 17 -5.98 -3.28 5.16
C PHE A 17 -6.68 -3.69 3.87
N LEU A 18 -7.84 -4.34 3.95
CA LEU A 18 -8.58 -4.79 2.78
C LEU A 18 -8.96 -3.62 1.88
N ILE A 19 -9.47 -2.53 2.45
CA ILE A 19 -9.81 -1.31 1.71
C ILE A 19 -8.56 -0.73 1.04
N SER A 20 -7.45 -0.62 1.77
CA SER A 20 -6.19 -0.12 1.24
C SER A 20 -5.64 -1.00 0.12
N PHE A 21 -5.74 -2.31 0.26
CA PHE A 21 -5.28 -3.27 -0.73
C PHE A 21 -6.10 -3.20 -2.02
N LEU A 22 -7.42 -3.17 -1.91
CA LEU A 22 -8.32 -3.02 -3.06
C LEU A 22 -8.10 -1.66 -3.75
N TYR A 23 -7.93 -0.60 -2.97
CA TYR A 23 -7.60 0.72 -3.51
C TYR A 23 -6.24 0.71 -4.22
N ALA A 24 -5.24 0.00 -3.68
CA ALA A 24 -3.93 -0.14 -4.31
C ALA A 24 -4.03 -0.77 -5.70
N MET A 25 -4.82 -1.83 -5.85
CA MET A 25 -5.05 -2.48 -7.15
C MET A 25 -5.68 -1.49 -8.14
N ALA A 26 -6.71 -0.77 -7.73
CA ALA A 26 -7.38 0.22 -8.57
C ALA A 26 -6.50 1.42 -8.88
N PHE A 27 -5.71 1.89 -7.91
CA PHE A 27 -4.78 3.00 -8.04
C PHE A 27 -3.67 2.71 -9.05
N VAL A 28 -2.98 1.59 -8.91
CA VAL A 28 -1.90 1.17 -9.82
C VAL A 28 -2.45 0.78 -11.19
N GLY A 29 -3.62 0.15 -11.24
CA GLY A 29 -4.30 -0.22 -12.47
C GLY A 29 -4.97 0.94 -13.20
N ASN A 30 -5.03 2.12 -12.60
CA ASN A 30 -5.63 3.34 -13.16
C ASN A 30 -7.12 3.19 -13.49
N PHE A 31 -7.90 2.57 -12.62
CA PHE A 31 -9.34 2.33 -12.82
C PHE A 31 -10.15 2.45 -11.53
N LEU A 32 -11.47 2.66 -11.66
CA LEU A 32 -12.52 2.58 -10.62
C LEU A 32 -12.42 3.55 -9.43
N VAL A 33 -11.31 4.24 -9.21
CA VAL A 33 -11.15 5.16 -8.09
C VAL A 33 -10.95 6.60 -8.57
N PRO A 34 -11.35 7.61 -7.76
CA PRO A 34 -11.29 9.01 -8.18
C PRO A 34 -9.87 9.53 -8.36
N LYS A 35 -8.91 8.98 -7.59
CA LYS A 35 -7.50 9.31 -7.71
C LYS A 35 -6.70 8.06 -7.99
N THR A 36 -5.99 8.05 -9.11
CA THR A 36 -5.13 6.95 -9.56
C THR A 36 -3.68 7.42 -9.70
N ILE A 37 -2.79 6.49 -10.03
CA ILE A 37 -1.37 6.78 -10.26
C ILE A 37 -1.15 7.81 -11.37
N ASN A 38 -2.09 7.90 -12.32
CA ASN A 38 -2.03 8.81 -13.48
C ASN A 38 -3.02 9.99 -13.38
N SER A 39 -3.69 10.16 -12.25
CA SER A 39 -4.63 11.29 -12.09
C SER A 39 -3.91 12.63 -12.23
N ALA A 40 -4.38 13.46 -13.14
CA ALA A 40 -3.78 14.75 -13.43
C ALA A 40 -3.70 15.63 -12.16
N THR A 41 -2.54 16.23 -11.95
CA THR A 41 -2.31 17.28 -10.96
C THR A 41 -1.49 18.39 -11.60
N GLU A 42 -1.53 19.57 -11.03
CA GLU A 42 -0.77 20.72 -11.52
C GLU A 42 0.74 20.63 -11.25
N SER A 43 1.17 19.68 -10.42
CA SER A 43 2.59 19.51 -10.09
C SER A 43 3.32 18.73 -11.18
N THR A 44 4.29 19.36 -11.77
CA THR A 44 5.16 18.77 -12.79
C THR A 44 6.63 18.87 -12.37
N GLY A 45 7.44 17.93 -12.82
CA GLY A 45 8.88 17.99 -12.70
C GLY A 45 9.46 17.28 -11.47
N ILE A 46 10.63 17.74 -11.04
CA ILE A 46 11.47 17.09 -10.04
C ILE A 46 10.82 17.01 -8.66
N SER A 47 9.97 17.97 -8.32
CA SER A 47 9.24 17.99 -7.05
C SER A 47 8.29 16.80 -6.91
N ALA A 48 7.59 16.41 -7.99
CA ALA A 48 6.73 15.24 -8.01
C ALA A 48 7.55 13.95 -7.76
N VAL A 49 8.70 13.82 -8.38
CA VAL A 49 9.60 12.67 -8.18
C VAL A 49 10.05 12.59 -6.71
N ILE A 50 10.47 13.71 -6.12
CA ILE A 50 10.94 13.75 -4.72
C ILE A 50 9.80 13.37 -3.77
N ILE A 51 8.61 13.95 -3.92
CA ILE A 51 7.46 13.64 -3.08
C ILE A 51 7.08 12.16 -3.17
N ASN A 52 7.02 11.61 -4.37
CA ASN A 52 6.70 10.20 -4.58
C ASN A 52 7.76 9.27 -3.98
N LEU A 53 9.04 9.59 -4.12
CA LEU A 53 10.13 8.84 -3.50
C LEU A 53 10.05 8.88 -1.97
N LEU A 54 9.72 10.03 -1.39
CA LEU A 54 9.54 10.16 0.07
C LEU A 54 8.36 9.31 0.55
N LEU A 55 7.24 9.31 -0.17
CA LEU A 55 6.06 8.50 0.17
C LEU A 55 6.35 7.01 0.08
N LEU A 56 7.00 6.58 -0.99
CA LEU A 56 7.42 5.18 -1.17
C LEU A 56 8.43 4.75 -0.11
N SER A 57 9.38 5.62 0.21
CA SER A 57 10.37 5.36 1.25
C SER A 57 9.73 5.26 2.64
N LEU A 58 8.78 6.12 2.95
CA LEU A 58 8.03 6.07 4.20
C LEU A 58 7.33 4.72 4.37
N PHE A 59 6.60 4.28 3.34
CA PHE A 59 5.93 2.98 3.35
C PHE A 59 6.95 1.83 3.46
N ALA A 60 7.98 1.82 2.62
CA ALA A 60 8.96 0.74 2.57
C ALA A 60 9.76 0.61 3.88
N ILE A 61 10.19 1.71 4.47
CA ILE A 61 10.95 1.75 5.72
C ILE A 61 10.05 1.30 6.88
N GLN A 62 8.86 1.87 7.03
CA GLN A 62 7.90 1.49 8.06
C GLN A 62 7.57 -0.01 7.97
N HIS A 63 7.20 -0.48 6.79
CA HIS A 63 6.84 -1.87 6.53
C HIS A 63 8.00 -2.83 6.83
N SER A 64 9.19 -2.52 6.36
CA SER A 64 10.39 -3.36 6.52
C SER A 64 10.90 -3.39 7.96
N ILE A 65 10.93 -2.24 8.66
CA ILE A 65 11.41 -2.16 10.04
C ILE A 65 10.47 -2.91 10.97
N MET A 66 9.17 -2.68 10.87
CA MET A 66 8.19 -3.33 11.73
C MET A 66 8.07 -4.84 11.49
N ALA A 67 8.47 -5.33 10.32
CA ALA A 67 8.53 -6.76 10.03
C ALA A 67 9.70 -7.48 10.71
N ARG A 68 10.74 -6.75 11.14
CA ARG A 68 11.96 -7.36 11.72
C ARG A 68 11.71 -7.94 13.11
N PRO A 69 12.26 -9.14 13.40
CA PRO A 69 12.11 -9.78 14.71
C PRO A 69 12.58 -8.92 15.90
N ALA A 70 13.68 -8.20 15.72
CA ALA A 70 14.22 -7.31 16.76
C ALA A 70 13.24 -6.16 17.09
N PHE A 71 12.63 -5.54 16.08
CA PHE A 71 11.61 -4.52 16.29
C PHE A 71 10.37 -5.10 16.98
N LYS A 72 9.89 -6.25 16.53
CA LYS A 72 8.73 -6.94 17.13
C LYS A 72 8.96 -7.26 18.61
N ALA A 73 10.15 -7.77 18.97
CA ALA A 73 10.50 -8.07 20.34
C ALA A 73 10.49 -6.84 21.25
N TRP A 74 10.89 -5.69 20.74
CA TRP A 74 10.81 -4.41 21.46
C TRP A 74 9.37 -3.88 21.50
N TRP A 75 8.66 -3.90 20.37
CA TRP A 75 7.32 -3.34 20.20
C TRP A 75 6.26 -4.05 21.06
N ILE A 76 6.38 -5.39 21.19
CA ILE A 76 5.52 -6.21 22.04
C ILE A 76 5.53 -5.76 23.50
N LYS A 77 6.64 -5.20 23.99
CA LYS A 77 6.74 -4.69 25.35
C LYS A 77 5.87 -3.45 25.58
N ILE A 78 5.55 -2.72 24.52
CA ILE A 78 4.77 -1.47 24.56
C ILE A 78 3.29 -1.76 24.36
N ILE A 79 2.93 -2.45 23.27
CA ILE A 79 1.52 -2.65 22.87
C ILE A 79 0.95 -4.02 23.23
N GLY A 80 1.81 -4.95 23.65
CA GLY A 80 1.43 -6.33 23.96
C GLY A 80 1.36 -7.22 22.71
N LYS A 81 1.69 -8.51 22.93
CA LYS A 81 1.74 -9.53 21.86
C LYS A 81 0.44 -9.67 21.04
N PRO A 82 -0.78 -9.62 21.63
CA PRO A 82 -2.01 -9.79 20.85
C PRO A 82 -2.31 -8.65 19.87
N ALA A 83 -1.79 -7.43 20.11
CA ALA A 83 -2.05 -6.25 19.28
C ALA A 83 -0.94 -5.97 18.25
N GLU A 84 0.19 -6.65 18.34
CA GLU A 84 1.38 -6.39 17.52
C GLU A 84 1.06 -6.48 16.02
N ARG A 85 0.50 -7.61 15.59
CA ARG A 85 0.19 -7.84 14.18
C ARG A 85 -0.86 -6.85 13.64
N SER A 86 -1.90 -6.58 14.41
CA SER A 86 -2.95 -5.65 14.03
C SER A 86 -2.42 -4.22 13.88
N THR A 87 -1.53 -3.80 14.79
CA THR A 87 -0.88 -2.49 14.71
C THR A 87 0.05 -2.38 13.50
N TYR A 88 0.83 -3.43 13.22
CA TYR A 88 1.67 -3.48 12.02
C TYR A 88 0.84 -3.33 10.74
N ILE A 89 -0.25 -4.09 10.61
CA ILE A 89 -1.17 -4.04 9.47
C ILE A 89 -1.80 -2.65 9.35
N LEU A 90 -2.28 -2.09 10.46
CA LEU A 90 -2.92 -0.78 10.47
C LEU A 90 -1.96 0.34 10.04
N LEU A 91 -0.76 0.39 10.61
CA LEU A 91 0.24 1.42 10.26
C LEU A 91 0.71 1.29 8.81
N SER A 92 0.92 0.07 8.32
CA SER A 92 1.25 -0.16 6.91
C SER A 92 0.15 0.30 5.97
N SER A 93 -1.11 0.02 6.32
CA SER A 93 -2.28 0.46 5.56
C SER A 93 -2.44 1.97 5.56
N LEU A 94 -2.22 2.63 6.69
CA LEU A 94 -2.28 4.09 6.80
C LEU A 94 -1.17 4.76 5.99
N ALA A 95 0.05 4.21 6.00
CA ALA A 95 1.14 4.71 5.16
C ALA A 95 0.82 4.58 3.68
N LEU A 96 0.17 3.48 3.28
CA LEU A 96 -0.26 3.24 1.91
C LEU A 96 -1.38 4.21 1.49
N LEU A 97 -2.37 4.45 2.36
CA LEU A 97 -3.43 5.43 2.13
C LEU A 97 -2.89 6.87 2.00
N LEU A 98 -1.89 7.22 2.82
CA LEU A 98 -1.19 8.49 2.71
C LEU A 98 -0.47 8.62 1.37
N LEU A 99 0.17 7.54 0.91
CA LEU A 99 0.81 7.47 -0.39
C LEU A 99 -0.19 7.76 -1.51
N PHE A 100 -1.36 7.13 -1.50
CA PHE A 100 -2.39 7.38 -2.52
C PHE A 100 -2.89 8.83 -2.48
N TRP A 101 -3.10 9.35 -1.30
CA TRP A 101 -3.62 10.71 -1.14
C TRP A 101 -2.64 11.79 -1.60
N LYS A 102 -1.36 11.64 -1.28
CA LYS A 102 -0.32 12.64 -1.58
C LYS A 102 0.47 12.36 -2.85
N TRP A 103 0.18 11.26 -3.53
CA TRP A 103 0.87 10.91 -4.77
C TRP A 103 0.80 12.03 -5.80
N GLN A 104 1.93 12.32 -6.42
CA GLN A 104 2.07 13.32 -7.48
C GLN A 104 2.24 12.61 -8.83
N PRO A 105 1.21 12.56 -9.68
CA PRO A 105 1.31 11.93 -10.99
C PRO A 105 2.35 12.60 -11.88
N ILE A 106 3.05 11.78 -12.66
CA ILE A 106 4.03 12.22 -13.65
C ILE A 106 3.45 11.89 -15.02
N ASN A 107 2.99 12.91 -15.74
CA ASN A 107 2.24 12.78 -16.98
C ASN A 107 3.14 12.60 -18.22
N THR A 108 4.38 12.11 -18.05
CA THR A 108 5.29 11.84 -19.15
C THR A 108 5.24 10.36 -19.50
N VAL A 109 4.94 10.04 -20.75
CA VAL A 109 4.98 8.67 -21.24
C VAL A 109 6.44 8.23 -21.33
N VAL A 110 6.82 7.19 -20.60
CA VAL A 110 8.17 6.61 -20.62
C VAL A 110 8.25 5.48 -21.63
N TRP A 111 7.19 4.69 -21.72
CA TRP A 111 7.06 3.62 -22.71
C TRP A 111 5.58 3.31 -22.93
N GLU A 112 5.24 2.78 -24.09
CA GLU A 112 3.87 2.41 -24.46
C GLU A 112 3.89 1.07 -25.20
N ILE A 113 2.84 0.28 -25.02
CA ILE A 113 2.66 -0.99 -25.72
C ILE A 113 1.34 -0.93 -26.50
N ASP A 114 1.46 -0.95 -27.82
CA ASP A 114 0.29 -0.90 -28.73
C ASP A 114 -0.29 -2.29 -29.02
N ASN A 115 0.50 -3.36 -28.85
CA ASN A 115 0.07 -4.71 -29.15
C ASN A 115 -0.87 -5.26 -28.06
N SER A 116 -2.10 -5.53 -28.44
CA SER A 116 -3.14 -6.00 -27.51
C SER A 116 -2.80 -7.32 -26.81
N LEU A 117 -2.11 -8.24 -27.48
CA LEU A 117 -1.69 -9.50 -26.85
C LEU A 117 -0.72 -9.27 -25.69
N PHE A 118 0.28 -8.41 -25.88
CA PHE A 118 1.24 -8.07 -24.83
C PHE A 118 0.56 -7.32 -23.66
N VAL A 119 -0.40 -6.45 -23.94
CA VAL A 119 -1.19 -5.76 -22.90
C VAL A 119 -1.92 -6.78 -22.03
N TRP A 120 -2.58 -7.76 -22.62
CA TRP A 120 -3.29 -8.81 -21.87
C TRP A 120 -2.34 -9.70 -21.06
N ILE A 121 -1.16 -10.03 -21.59
CA ILE A 121 -0.13 -10.77 -20.87
C ILE A 121 0.33 -10.00 -19.63
N ILE A 122 0.61 -8.70 -19.76
CA ILE A 122 1.03 -7.85 -18.64
C ILE A 122 -0.07 -7.73 -17.58
N ILE A 123 -1.32 -7.55 -17.98
CA ILE A 123 -2.47 -7.54 -17.06
C ILE A 123 -2.57 -8.87 -16.32
N GLY A 124 -2.40 -9.99 -17.01
CA GLY A 124 -2.40 -11.32 -16.39
C GLY A 124 -1.28 -11.51 -15.37
N VAL A 125 -0.07 -11.07 -15.69
CA VAL A 125 1.08 -11.10 -14.76
C VAL A 125 0.84 -10.20 -13.56
N ALA A 126 0.29 -9.02 -13.76
CA ALA A 126 -0.07 -8.11 -12.66
C ALA A 126 -1.14 -8.71 -11.75
N ALA A 127 -2.18 -9.33 -12.32
CA ALA A 127 -3.21 -10.02 -11.56
C ALA A 127 -2.65 -11.18 -10.72
N LEU A 128 -1.73 -11.97 -11.27
CA LEU A 128 -1.01 -13.01 -10.53
C LEU A 128 -0.18 -12.40 -9.39
N GLY A 129 0.50 -11.30 -9.61
CA GLY A 129 1.25 -10.59 -8.58
C GLY A 129 0.35 -10.17 -7.42
N TRP A 130 -0.79 -9.57 -7.69
CA TRP A 130 -1.78 -9.19 -6.67
C TRP A 130 -2.32 -10.40 -5.91
N LEU A 131 -2.61 -11.49 -6.61
CA LEU A 131 -3.07 -12.73 -5.99
C LEU A 131 -2.01 -13.32 -5.04
N ILE A 132 -0.75 -13.34 -5.46
CA ILE A 132 0.37 -13.81 -4.63
C ILE A 132 0.49 -12.97 -3.37
N VAL A 133 0.43 -11.64 -3.48
CA VAL A 133 0.45 -10.74 -2.32
C VAL A 133 -0.70 -11.03 -1.37
N LEU A 134 -1.91 -11.18 -1.88
CA LEU A 134 -3.09 -11.49 -1.07
C LEU A 134 -2.95 -12.84 -0.35
N LEU A 135 -2.48 -13.87 -1.02
CA LEU A 135 -2.31 -15.22 -0.44
C LEU A 135 -1.14 -15.28 0.56
N SER A 136 -0.17 -14.38 0.45
CA SER A 136 0.97 -14.31 1.38
C SER A 136 0.67 -13.56 2.69
N THR A 137 -0.45 -12.90 2.76
CA THR A 137 -0.89 -12.18 3.97
C THR A 137 -1.73 -13.07 4.87
#